data_3a9ddb9d0d382de2412415b3704c3acf
#
_entry.id   3a9ddb9d0d382de2412415b3704c3acf
#
_cell.length_a   1.000
_cell.length_b   1.000
_cell.length_c   1.000
_cell.angle_alpha   90.00
_cell.angle_beta   90.00
_cell.angle_gamma   90.00
#
_symmetry.space_group_name_H-M   'P 1'
#
loop_
_entity.id
_entity.type
_entity.pdbx_description
1 polymer ?
#
loop_
_entity_poly.entity_id
_entity_poly.type
_entity_poly.pdbx_seq_one_letter_code
_entity_poly.pdbx_strand_id
1 'polypeptide(L)'
;MERPNVILIILDTLRKDGLSCYNNKVRTPFFESFCSEAQFYRNAIAPSPWTVPSSVSFFTGKYASDHGVHEELKGNVYPNVYEKLKNYSGELLAERLKKKGYNTLGITSNDWIGPGTGFDRGFNAYMYNAGPVDTLINKIEKELRPEIRKYGSSFYEIAMNAIKGKINGFSFLKDYLYYRKMNKNLENMGYPENKDGGNIVNILKNTSLEQPFLLFLNFMEAHEPYRTLYRKRKKYASVGLLITALYLEGKLNSDLISDTLKDYYNESFFIDNFVSEIIQYIKEEGVFDNTLFIVTSDHGQALFEKGFFGHGIFLYDEIIEVPLIIKYPKNYRPIKDDEKKYFNIKDLFGLIDEITDGENPEDMQKDISFSESFGSNVQVSALSVLNERLKSKLEELVAPRKAVYKKGYKLVVNGISGDVEEFKKGKINKDPKDEKEIFNEMLDELYFFKGKEKFKLPQRL
;
A
#
# COMPACT_ATOMS: atom_id res chain seq x y z
N MET A 1 12.79 33.41 5.18
CA MET A 1 12.00 32.84 4.08
C MET A 1 10.66 32.39 4.65
N GLU A 2 9.61 32.52 3.89
CA GLU A 2 8.30 31.96 4.26
C GLU A 2 8.41 30.43 4.31
N ARG A 3 7.86 29.80 5.37
CA ARG A 3 7.92 28.34 5.52
C ARG A 3 7.12 27.67 4.41
N PRO A 4 7.65 26.66 3.72
CA PRO A 4 6.93 26.02 2.64
C PRO A 4 5.77 25.17 3.17
N ASN A 5 4.69 25.07 2.40
CA ASN A 5 3.65 24.10 2.63
C ASN A 5 4.13 22.71 2.22
N VAL A 6 3.50 21.67 2.76
CA VAL A 6 3.81 20.27 2.45
C VAL A 6 2.53 19.55 2.01
N ILE A 7 2.56 18.91 0.85
CA ILE A 7 1.51 18.02 0.37
C ILE A 7 2.14 16.65 0.13
N LEU A 8 1.66 15.65 0.87
CA LEU A 8 2.07 14.25 0.75
C LEU A 8 0.89 13.42 0.25
N ILE A 9 1.00 12.95 -0.99
CA ILE A 9 -0.02 12.13 -1.64
C ILE A 9 0.48 10.69 -1.71
N ILE A 10 -0.23 9.79 -1.06
CA ILE A 10 0.00 8.35 -1.10
C ILE A 10 -1.05 7.70 -2.01
N LEU A 11 -0.57 6.99 -3.02
CA LEU A 11 -1.37 6.24 -3.98
C LEU A 11 -1.22 4.75 -3.62
N ASP A 12 -2.08 4.29 -2.72
CA ASP A 12 -2.00 2.95 -2.11
C ASP A 12 -1.91 1.85 -3.18
N THR A 13 -0.94 0.93 -3.01
CA THR A 13 -0.62 -0.17 -3.92
C THR A 13 -0.21 0.24 -5.35
N LEU A 14 0.04 1.51 -5.62
CA LEU A 14 0.44 1.92 -6.97
C LEU A 14 1.88 1.48 -7.27
N ARG A 15 2.02 0.63 -8.27
CA ARG A 15 3.32 0.18 -8.79
C ARG A 15 4.02 1.29 -9.55
N LYS A 16 5.33 1.26 -9.56
CA LYS A 16 6.16 2.16 -10.36
C LYS A 16 5.77 2.12 -11.85
N ASP A 17 5.48 0.92 -12.39
CA ASP A 17 5.09 0.75 -13.79
C ASP A 17 3.62 1.15 -14.09
N GLY A 18 2.89 1.64 -13.10
CA GLY A 18 1.57 2.25 -13.25
C GLY A 18 1.59 3.72 -13.72
N LEU A 19 2.78 4.34 -13.84
CA LEU A 19 2.92 5.72 -14.31
C LEU A 19 3.79 5.81 -15.57
N SER A 20 3.37 6.64 -16.52
CA SER A 20 4.08 6.84 -17.80
C SER A 20 5.48 7.41 -17.65
N CYS A 21 5.80 8.15 -16.57
CA CYS A 21 7.15 8.63 -16.29
C CYS A 21 8.19 7.49 -16.18
N TYR A 22 7.76 6.28 -15.80
CA TYR A 22 8.65 5.15 -15.56
C TYR A 22 8.65 4.12 -16.70
N ASN A 23 7.61 4.14 -17.55
CA ASN A 23 7.49 3.22 -18.67
C ASN A 23 6.37 3.63 -19.66
N ASN A 24 6.29 2.95 -20.80
CA ASN A 24 5.30 3.23 -21.85
C ASN A 24 4.09 2.26 -21.85
N LYS A 25 3.88 1.48 -20.78
CA LYS A 25 2.77 0.50 -20.73
C LYS A 25 1.43 1.15 -20.45
N VAL A 26 1.44 2.26 -19.72
CA VAL A 26 0.25 3.02 -19.33
C VAL A 26 0.32 4.44 -19.87
N ARG A 27 -0.83 5.09 -19.97
CA ARG A 27 -0.91 6.48 -20.37
C ARG A 27 -1.47 7.30 -19.18
N THR A 28 -0.59 8.10 -18.57
CA THR A 28 -0.90 9.05 -17.51
C THR A 28 -0.39 10.43 -17.92
N PRO A 29 -1.17 11.17 -18.76
CA PRO A 29 -0.69 12.39 -19.43
C PRO A 29 -0.31 13.50 -18.47
N PHE A 30 -1.01 13.62 -17.34
CA PHE A 30 -0.68 14.59 -16.33
C PHE A 30 0.68 14.30 -15.70
N PHE A 31 0.92 13.04 -15.26
CA PHE A 31 2.23 12.67 -14.70
C PHE A 31 3.35 12.79 -15.71
N GLU A 32 3.11 12.49 -16.99
CA GLU A 32 4.09 12.69 -18.06
C GLU A 32 4.54 14.15 -18.14
N SER A 33 3.60 15.10 -18.07
CA SER A 33 3.90 16.53 -18.01
C SER A 33 4.53 16.92 -16.67
N PHE A 34 3.96 16.49 -15.54
CA PHE A 34 4.39 16.87 -14.20
C PHE A 34 5.81 16.40 -13.89
N CYS A 35 6.23 15.24 -14.36
CA CYS A 35 7.59 14.73 -14.21
C CYS A 35 8.64 15.59 -14.96
N SER A 36 8.24 16.46 -15.89
CA SER A 36 9.14 17.45 -16.49
C SER A 36 9.37 18.69 -15.59
N GLU A 37 8.43 18.98 -14.68
CA GLU A 37 8.48 20.09 -13.72
C GLU A 37 8.96 19.65 -12.33
N ALA A 38 9.01 18.34 -12.06
CA ALA A 38 9.34 17.72 -10.79
C ALA A 38 10.52 16.77 -10.92
N GLN A 39 11.15 16.44 -9.81
CA GLN A 39 12.14 15.37 -9.76
C GLN A 39 11.43 14.01 -9.55
N PHE A 40 11.64 13.04 -10.41
CA PHE A 40 11.21 11.66 -10.17
C PHE A 40 12.42 10.76 -9.93
N TYR A 41 12.27 9.80 -9.01
CA TYR A 41 13.34 8.92 -8.57
C TYR A 41 13.13 7.51 -9.11
N ARG A 42 14.15 6.98 -9.81
CA ARG A 42 14.06 5.68 -10.47
C ARG A 42 14.11 4.51 -9.51
N ASN A 43 14.82 4.67 -8.38
CA ASN A 43 15.06 3.62 -7.41
C ASN A 43 14.48 3.97 -6.03
N ALA A 44 13.16 4.25 -5.99
CA ALA A 44 12.45 4.44 -4.74
C ALA A 44 11.97 3.10 -4.18
N ILE A 45 12.27 2.83 -2.91
CA ILE A 45 12.03 1.55 -2.24
C ILE A 45 11.08 1.75 -1.06
N ALA A 46 9.99 0.98 -1.02
CA ALA A 46 9.12 0.89 0.14
C ALA A 46 9.79 0.08 1.26
N PRO A 47 9.74 0.55 2.51
CA PRO A 47 10.36 -0.13 3.64
C PRO A 47 9.64 -1.42 4.04
N SER A 48 8.39 -1.60 3.60
CA SER A 48 7.57 -2.78 3.89
C SER A 48 6.55 -3.03 2.78
N PRO A 49 6.09 -4.28 2.58
CA PRO A 49 5.22 -4.65 1.48
C PRO A 49 3.72 -4.41 1.75
N TRP A 50 3.33 -3.69 2.81
CA TRP A 50 1.94 -3.37 3.10
C TRP A 50 1.75 -2.08 3.93
N THR A 51 0.54 -1.57 3.95
CA THR A 51 0.19 -0.19 4.36
C THR A 51 0.69 0.22 5.72
N VAL A 52 0.36 -0.51 6.80
CA VAL A 52 0.61 0.01 8.16
C VAL A 52 2.09 0.14 8.47
N PRO A 53 2.96 -0.89 8.35
CA PRO A 53 4.37 -0.72 8.64
C PRO A 53 5.07 0.26 7.68
N SER A 54 4.69 0.28 6.41
CA SER A 54 5.26 1.24 5.46
C SER A 54 4.86 2.67 5.79
N SER A 55 3.57 2.92 6.10
CA SER A 55 3.08 4.25 6.48
C SER A 55 3.73 4.75 7.77
N VAL A 56 3.83 3.90 8.79
CA VAL A 56 4.52 4.27 10.03
C VAL A 56 6.00 4.54 9.76
N SER A 57 6.63 3.83 8.83
CA SER A 57 8.03 4.06 8.47
C SER A 57 8.25 5.46 7.89
N PHE A 58 7.45 5.93 6.93
CA PHE A 58 7.65 7.29 6.38
C PHE A 58 7.09 8.39 7.30
N PHE A 59 6.24 8.07 8.29
CA PHE A 59 5.82 9.01 9.34
C PHE A 59 6.78 9.07 10.54
N THR A 60 7.78 8.19 10.62
CA THR A 60 8.74 8.14 11.73
C THR A 60 10.21 8.22 11.31
N GLY A 61 10.50 8.05 10.02
CA GLY A 61 11.87 7.93 9.50
C GLY A 61 12.56 6.60 9.86
N LYS A 62 11.82 5.60 10.33
CA LYS A 62 12.35 4.33 10.85
C LYS A 62 11.91 3.13 10.05
N TYR A 63 12.67 2.06 10.06
CA TYR A 63 12.23 0.76 9.55
C TYR A 63 11.23 0.09 10.50
N ALA A 64 10.48 -0.88 10.00
CA ALA A 64 9.45 -1.58 10.76
C ALA A 64 10.01 -2.32 11.97
N SER A 65 11.20 -2.89 11.89
CA SER A 65 11.93 -3.49 13.02
C SER A 65 12.32 -2.48 14.11
N ASP A 66 12.49 -1.19 13.75
CA ASP A 66 12.89 -0.14 14.69
C ASP A 66 11.67 0.50 15.38
N HIS A 67 10.58 0.77 14.64
CA HIS A 67 9.39 1.35 15.24
C HIS A 67 8.46 0.29 15.87
N GLY A 68 8.60 -0.99 15.53
CA GLY A 68 7.88 -2.12 16.13
C GLY A 68 6.40 -2.23 15.75
N VAL A 69 5.89 -1.35 14.89
CA VAL A 69 4.49 -1.37 14.43
C VAL A 69 4.38 -2.22 13.17
N HIS A 70 4.25 -3.50 13.36
CA HIS A 70 4.11 -4.51 12.31
C HIS A 70 3.35 -5.72 12.86
N GLU A 71 2.96 -6.64 11.98
CA GLU A 71 2.31 -7.89 12.34
C GLU A 71 3.22 -8.81 13.14
N GLU A 72 2.61 -9.75 13.84
CA GLU A 72 3.31 -10.86 14.52
C GLU A 72 2.97 -12.18 13.82
N LEU A 73 3.94 -13.10 13.80
CA LEU A 73 3.79 -14.43 13.19
C LEU A 73 2.65 -15.28 13.81
N LYS A 74 2.16 -14.89 14.99
CA LYS A 74 1.06 -15.57 15.70
C LYS A 74 0.08 -14.54 16.23
N GLY A 75 -1.17 -14.59 15.81
CA GLY A 75 -2.23 -13.79 16.39
C GLY A 75 -3.16 -13.13 15.36
N ASN A 76 -4.13 -12.38 15.87
CA ASN A 76 -4.99 -11.53 15.07
C ASN A 76 -4.25 -10.23 14.72
N VAL A 77 -3.99 -10.02 13.44
CA VAL A 77 -3.23 -8.86 12.95
C VAL A 77 -3.88 -7.53 13.35
N TYR A 78 -5.20 -7.42 13.24
CA TYR A 78 -5.93 -6.17 13.47
C TYR A 78 -5.77 -5.55 14.86
N PRO A 79 -6.03 -6.23 15.98
CA PRO A 79 -5.91 -5.60 17.28
C PRO A 79 -4.48 -5.23 17.62
N ASN A 80 -3.53 -6.11 17.29
CA ASN A 80 -2.13 -5.96 17.73
C ASN A 80 -1.42 -4.79 17.04
N VAL A 81 -1.66 -4.57 15.75
CA VAL A 81 -1.02 -3.48 15.00
C VAL A 81 -1.53 -2.13 15.45
N TYR A 82 -2.84 -1.97 15.66
CA TYR A 82 -3.43 -0.73 16.19
C TYR A 82 -2.99 -0.43 17.61
N GLU A 83 -2.93 -1.44 18.49
CA GLU A 83 -2.42 -1.26 19.85
C GLU A 83 -0.94 -0.82 19.83
N LYS A 84 -0.12 -1.43 18.96
CA LYS A 84 1.28 -1.03 18.80
C LYS A 84 1.41 0.42 18.33
N LEU A 85 0.60 0.84 17.37
CA LEU A 85 0.63 2.22 16.87
C LEU A 85 0.14 3.22 17.92
N LYS A 86 -0.96 2.93 18.62
CA LYS A 86 -1.47 3.78 19.72
C LYS A 86 -0.46 3.92 20.85
N ASN A 87 0.26 2.84 21.17
CA ASN A 87 1.25 2.79 22.24
C ASN A 87 2.66 3.19 21.77
N TYR A 88 2.84 3.52 20.48
CA TYR A 88 4.12 3.97 19.98
C TYR A 88 4.53 5.29 20.65
N SER A 89 5.67 5.28 21.34
CA SER A 89 6.17 6.43 22.11
C SER A 89 6.98 7.43 21.28
N GLY A 90 7.32 7.07 20.05
CA GLY A 90 8.04 7.96 19.12
C GLY A 90 7.14 9.04 18.54
N GLU A 91 7.76 10.05 17.98
CA GLU A 91 7.10 11.17 17.32
C GLU A 91 6.72 10.81 15.88
N LEU A 92 5.50 11.18 15.46
CA LEU A 92 5.05 11.08 14.08
C LEU A 92 5.26 12.42 13.34
N LEU A 93 5.40 12.36 12.02
CA LEU A 93 5.61 13.53 11.17
C LEU A 93 4.59 14.64 11.42
N ALA A 94 3.31 14.32 11.54
CA ALA A 94 2.28 15.32 11.81
C ALA A 94 2.44 15.95 13.19
N GLU A 95 2.87 15.20 14.22
CA GLU A 95 3.20 15.77 15.54
C GLU A 95 4.41 16.70 15.46
N ARG A 96 5.44 16.32 14.69
CA ARG A 96 6.64 17.11 14.44
C ARG A 96 6.29 18.45 13.79
N LEU A 97 5.52 18.42 12.70
CA LEU A 97 5.15 19.62 11.97
C LEU A 97 4.18 20.50 12.76
N LYS A 98 3.25 19.91 13.52
CA LYS A 98 2.38 20.67 14.43
C LYS A 98 3.18 21.46 15.47
N LYS A 99 4.24 20.87 16.04
CA LYS A 99 5.17 21.59 16.95
C LYS A 99 5.91 22.73 16.27
N LYS A 100 6.17 22.60 14.97
CA LYS A 100 6.73 23.68 14.13
C LYS A 100 5.69 24.74 13.73
N GLY A 101 4.42 24.61 14.17
CA GLY A 101 3.35 25.58 13.91
C GLY A 101 2.64 25.38 12.56
N TYR A 102 2.72 24.18 11.97
CA TYR A 102 1.96 23.84 10.78
C TYR A 102 0.50 23.51 11.12
N ASN A 103 -0.41 23.95 10.27
CA ASN A 103 -1.78 23.42 10.26
C ASN A 103 -1.76 22.06 9.59
N THR A 104 -2.14 21.01 10.29
CA THR A 104 -2.00 19.62 9.84
C THR A 104 -3.33 18.99 9.52
N LEU A 105 -3.53 18.66 8.24
CA LEU A 105 -4.77 18.08 7.70
C LEU A 105 -4.46 16.74 7.02
N GLY A 106 -5.28 15.72 7.29
CA GLY A 106 -5.21 14.43 6.61
C GLY A 106 -6.56 13.95 6.13
N ILE A 107 -6.58 13.34 4.94
CA ILE A 107 -7.76 12.68 4.36
C ILE A 107 -7.30 11.32 3.83
N THR A 108 -7.88 10.24 4.34
CA THR A 108 -7.54 8.87 3.95
C THR A 108 -8.77 8.10 3.49
N SER A 109 -8.62 7.25 2.47
CA SER A 109 -9.60 6.23 2.08
C SER A 109 -9.25 4.84 2.61
N ASN A 110 -8.17 4.70 3.40
CA ASN A 110 -7.72 3.42 3.92
C ASN A 110 -8.08 3.27 5.41
N ASP A 111 -8.92 2.28 5.74
CA ASP A 111 -9.34 1.95 7.12
C ASP A 111 -8.15 1.61 8.03
N TRP A 112 -7.05 1.04 7.48
CA TRP A 112 -5.88 0.61 8.26
C TRP A 112 -5.11 1.77 8.89
N ILE A 113 -5.17 2.94 8.27
CA ILE A 113 -4.58 4.19 8.73
C ILE A 113 -5.65 5.25 9.00
N GLY A 114 -6.91 4.84 9.19
CA GLY A 114 -8.05 5.71 9.45
C GLY A 114 -8.02 6.35 10.84
N PRO A 115 -8.98 7.28 11.10
CA PRO A 115 -9.13 7.92 12.40
C PRO A 115 -9.31 6.89 13.53
N GLY A 116 -8.67 7.14 14.68
CA GLY A 116 -8.75 6.27 15.84
C GLY A 116 -7.84 5.04 15.80
N THR A 117 -7.05 4.84 14.73
CA THR A 117 -6.01 3.80 14.68
C THR A 117 -4.73 4.19 15.42
N GLY A 118 -4.57 5.49 15.71
CA GLY A 118 -3.36 6.12 16.24
C GLY A 118 -2.53 6.83 15.15
N PHE A 119 -2.89 6.67 13.88
CA PHE A 119 -2.24 7.36 12.77
C PHE A 119 -2.67 8.83 12.67
N ASP A 120 -3.83 9.16 13.22
CA ASP A 120 -4.38 10.51 13.34
C ASP A 120 -3.65 11.42 14.35
N ARG A 121 -2.66 10.91 15.08
CA ARG A 121 -1.85 11.68 16.02
C ARG A 121 -1.12 12.83 15.34
N GLY A 122 -1.23 14.02 15.92
CA GLY A 122 -0.57 15.23 15.43
C GLY A 122 -1.35 16.01 14.38
N PHE A 123 -2.40 15.44 13.80
CA PHE A 123 -3.28 16.18 12.89
C PHE A 123 -4.23 17.11 13.64
N ASN A 124 -4.47 18.32 13.09
CA ASN A 124 -5.52 19.22 13.55
C ASN A 124 -6.90 18.71 13.11
N ALA A 125 -6.98 18.18 11.88
CA ALA A 125 -8.13 17.47 11.36
C ALA A 125 -7.65 16.25 10.56
N TYR A 126 -8.20 15.08 10.89
CA TYR A 126 -7.92 13.84 10.19
C TYR A 126 -9.24 13.13 9.86
N MET A 127 -9.51 12.99 8.57
CA MET A 127 -10.81 12.54 8.08
C MET A 127 -10.68 11.23 7.31
N TYR A 128 -11.64 10.34 7.56
CA TYR A 128 -11.85 9.20 6.68
C TYR A 128 -12.74 9.64 5.52
N ASN A 129 -12.36 9.27 4.30
CA ASN A 129 -13.11 9.56 3.09
C ASN A 129 -14.34 8.64 3.00
N ALA A 130 -15.40 8.97 3.76
CA ALA A 130 -16.67 8.26 3.72
C ALA A 130 -17.51 8.76 2.52
N GLY A 131 -17.06 8.46 1.31
CA GLY A 131 -17.81 8.77 0.09
C GLY A 131 -19.05 7.88 -0.09
N PRO A 132 -19.87 8.17 -1.11
CA PRO A 132 -21.10 7.41 -1.37
C PRO A 132 -20.85 5.93 -1.67
N VAL A 133 -19.77 5.60 -2.36
CA VAL A 133 -19.38 4.21 -2.68
C VAL A 133 -18.96 3.48 -1.42
N ASP A 134 -18.07 4.07 -0.62
CA ASP A 134 -17.60 3.50 0.65
C ASP A 134 -18.77 3.30 1.63
N THR A 135 -19.64 4.30 1.77
CA THR A 135 -20.84 4.21 2.61
C THR A 135 -21.71 3.02 2.20
N LEU A 136 -21.89 2.79 0.90
CA LEU A 136 -22.68 1.68 0.40
C LEU A 136 -21.96 0.32 0.57
N ILE A 137 -20.63 0.28 0.40
CA ILE A 137 -19.82 -0.90 0.68
C ILE A 137 -19.95 -1.31 2.15
N ASN A 138 -19.78 -0.37 3.07
CA ASN A 138 -19.90 -0.61 4.50
C ASN A 138 -21.29 -1.17 4.87
N LYS A 139 -22.34 -0.60 4.30
CA LYS A 139 -23.71 -1.11 4.47
C LYS A 139 -23.88 -2.54 3.96
N ILE A 140 -23.35 -2.84 2.77
CA ILE A 140 -23.43 -4.18 2.18
C ILE A 140 -22.64 -5.19 3.02
N GLU A 141 -21.40 -4.88 3.39
CA GLU A 141 -20.48 -5.82 4.05
C GLU A 141 -20.79 -5.99 5.55
N LYS A 142 -21.08 -4.90 6.25
CA LYS A 142 -21.25 -4.93 7.72
C LYS A 142 -22.69 -5.21 8.16
N GLU A 143 -23.68 -4.82 7.35
CA GLU A 143 -25.10 -4.98 7.72
C GLU A 143 -25.77 -6.09 6.91
N LEU A 144 -25.79 -5.99 5.58
CA LEU A 144 -26.62 -6.84 4.74
C LEU A 144 -26.03 -8.25 4.54
N ARG A 145 -24.72 -8.37 4.36
CA ARG A 145 -24.08 -9.69 4.16
C ARG A 145 -24.19 -10.59 5.39
N PRO A 146 -23.99 -10.14 6.63
CA PRO A 146 -24.23 -10.94 7.82
C PRO A 146 -25.70 -11.40 7.94
N GLU A 147 -26.67 -10.52 7.63
CA GLU A 147 -28.08 -10.89 7.64
C GLU A 147 -28.38 -12.01 6.64
N ILE A 148 -27.88 -11.91 5.40
CA ILE A 148 -28.04 -12.98 4.40
C ILE A 148 -27.38 -14.29 4.86
N ARG A 149 -26.22 -14.23 5.49
CA ARG A 149 -25.52 -15.41 6.00
C ARG A 149 -26.25 -16.15 7.12
N LYS A 150 -27.13 -15.49 7.87
CA LYS A 150 -27.99 -16.13 8.87
C LYS A 150 -28.93 -17.17 8.26
N TYR A 151 -29.28 -17.04 6.98
CA TYR A 151 -30.12 -17.99 6.28
C TYR A 151 -29.37 -19.25 5.80
N GLY A 152 -28.05 -19.18 5.66
CA GLY A 152 -27.16 -20.27 5.27
C GLY A 152 -25.93 -19.76 4.51
N SER A 153 -24.87 -20.57 4.49
CA SER A 153 -23.61 -20.27 3.80
C SER A 153 -23.65 -20.55 2.29
N SER A 154 -24.62 -21.35 1.84
CA SER A 154 -24.82 -21.72 0.44
C SER A 154 -26.30 -21.73 0.08
N PHE A 155 -26.61 -21.63 -1.23
CA PHE A 155 -27.99 -21.75 -1.71
C PHE A 155 -28.65 -23.08 -1.32
N TYR A 156 -27.89 -24.18 -1.34
CA TYR A 156 -28.36 -25.48 -0.91
C TYR A 156 -28.74 -25.48 0.58
N GLU A 157 -27.88 -24.93 1.44
CA GLU A 157 -28.16 -24.82 2.88
C GLU A 157 -29.38 -23.96 3.15
N ILE A 158 -29.53 -22.84 2.46
CA ILE A 158 -30.69 -21.94 2.55
C ILE A 158 -31.97 -22.68 2.17
N ALA A 159 -31.96 -23.40 1.04
CA ALA A 159 -33.09 -24.20 0.59
C ALA A 159 -33.46 -25.31 1.62
N MET A 160 -32.47 -26.00 2.15
CA MET A 160 -32.69 -27.03 3.19
C MET A 160 -33.21 -26.44 4.49
N ASN A 161 -32.74 -25.27 4.90
CA ASN A 161 -33.22 -24.56 6.09
C ASN A 161 -34.68 -24.09 5.90
N ALA A 162 -35.04 -23.63 4.71
CA ALA A 162 -36.43 -23.29 4.37
C ALA A 162 -37.37 -24.50 4.39
N ILE A 163 -36.97 -25.62 3.75
CA ILE A 163 -37.74 -26.85 3.74
C ILE A 163 -37.94 -27.41 5.16
N LYS A 164 -36.93 -27.31 6.03
CA LYS A 164 -36.99 -27.73 7.44
C LYS A 164 -37.73 -26.75 8.34
N GLY A 165 -38.28 -25.66 7.81
CA GLY A 165 -38.99 -24.63 8.59
C GLY A 165 -38.09 -23.83 9.55
N LYS A 166 -36.77 -23.92 9.39
CA LYS A 166 -35.84 -23.19 10.23
C LYS A 166 -35.73 -21.70 9.89
N ILE A 167 -36.09 -21.32 8.67
CA ILE A 167 -36.09 -19.95 8.18
C ILE A 167 -37.40 -19.62 7.45
N ASN A 168 -37.82 -18.37 7.51
CA ASN A 168 -38.94 -17.87 6.72
C ASN A 168 -38.46 -17.55 5.30
N GLY A 169 -38.90 -18.35 4.31
CA GLY A 169 -38.51 -18.15 2.91
C GLY A 169 -38.89 -16.79 2.33
N PHE A 170 -40.00 -16.19 2.79
CA PHE A 170 -40.42 -14.87 2.36
C PHE A 170 -39.46 -13.76 2.90
N SER A 171 -39.09 -13.85 4.18
CA SER A 171 -38.09 -12.94 4.76
C SER A 171 -36.76 -13.05 4.04
N PHE A 172 -36.27 -14.27 3.81
CA PHE A 172 -35.05 -14.47 3.02
C PHE A 172 -35.14 -13.82 1.65
N LEU A 173 -36.23 -14.06 0.91
CA LEU A 173 -36.39 -13.52 -0.44
C LEU A 173 -36.35 -11.98 -0.43
N LYS A 174 -37.05 -11.34 0.53
CA LYS A 174 -37.04 -9.88 0.70
C LYS A 174 -35.64 -9.34 0.96
N ASP A 175 -34.91 -9.93 1.91
CA ASP A 175 -33.58 -9.48 2.30
C ASP A 175 -32.55 -9.75 1.17
N TYR A 176 -32.68 -10.86 0.47
CA TYR A 176 -31.85 -11.20 -0.68
C TYR A 176 -32.09 -10.25 -1.87
N LEU A 177 -33.34 -9.90 -2.17
CA LEU A 177 -33.67 -8.93 -3.23
C LEU A 177 -33.12 -7.54 -2.87
N TYR A 178 -33.23 -7.15 -1.61
CA TYR A 178 -32.66 -5.88 -1.13
C TYR A 178 -31.14 -5.87 -1.24
N TYR A 179 -30.45 -6.93 -0.79
CA TYR A 179 -29.02 -7.12 -0.96
C TYR A 179 -28.60 -7.05 -2.44
N ARG A 180 -29.33 -7.73 -3.33
CA ARG A 180 -29.06 -7.65 -4.77
C ARG A 180 -29.24 -6.25 -5.35
N LYS A 181 -30.27 -5.52 -4.92
CA LYS A 181 -30.50 -4.14 -5.33
C LYS A 181 -29.33 -3.24 -4.90
N MET A 182 -28.85 -3.39 -3.66
CA MET A 182 -27.73 -2.60 -3.16
C MET A 182 -26.44 -2.89 -3.92
N ASN A 183 -26.13 -4.16 -4.21
CA ASN A 183 -24.96 -4.51 -5.04
C ASN A 183 -25.08 -3.92 -6.47
N LYS A 184 -26.28 -3.94 -7.07
CA LYS A 184 -26.50 -3.32 -8.38
C LYS A 184 -26.31 -1.80 -8.33
N ASN A 185 -26.76 -1.16 -7.26
CA ASN A 185 -26.53 0.27 -7.08
C ASN A 185 -25.03 0.57 -6.97
N LEU A 186 -24.28 -0.24 -6.24
CA LEU A 186 -22.84 -0.12 -6.12
C LEU A 186 -22.15 -0.22 -7.49
N GLU A 187 -22.54 -1.21 -8.32
CA GLU A 187 -22.05 -1.33 -9.70
C GLU A 187 -22.41 -0.11 -10.56
N ASN A 188 -23.63 0.43 -10.40
CA ASN A 188 -24.06 1.64 -11.11
C ASN A 188 -23.30 2.90 -10.71
N MET A 189 -22.73 2.94 -9.50
CA MET A 189 -21.83 4.00 -9.02
C MET A 189 -20.41 3.84 -9.54
N GLY A 190 -20.14 2.82 -10.35
CA GLY A 190 -18.85 2.57 -10.98
C GLY A 190 -17.90 1.71 -10.14
N TYR A 191 -18.34 1.13 -9.04
CA TYR A 191 -17.49 0.21 -8.26
C TYR A 191 -17.23 -1.10 -9.04
N PRO A 192 -16.01 -1.68 -9.01
CA PRO A 192 -14.89 -1.36 -8.12
C PRO A 192 -13.90 -0.30 -8.62
N GLU A 193 -14.06 0.27 -9.79
CA GLU A 193 -13.13 1.27 -10.31
C GLU A 193 -13.25 2.62 -9.58
N ASN A 194 -14.46 3.01 -9.23
CA ASN A 194 -14.68 4.19 -8.39
C ASN A 194 -14.55 3.78 -6.92
N LYS A 195 -13.54 4.31 -6.23
CA LYS A 195 -13.27 4.14 -4.80
C LYS A 195 -13.33 5.47 -4.04
N ASP A 196 -14.15 6.39 -4.56
CA ASP A 196 -14.41 7.72 -3.99
C ASP A 196 -13.21 8.68 -3.95
N GLY A 197 -12.18 8.48 -4.79
CA GLY A 197 -11.05 9.42 -4.86
C GLY A 197 -11.48 10.85 -5.26
N GLY A 198 -12.49 10.98 -6.12
CA GLY A 198 -13.08 12.28 -6.44
C GLY A 198 -13.70 13.00 -5.22
N ASN A 199 -14.12 12.26 -4.19
CA ASN A 199 -14.63 12.87 -2.96
C ASN A 199 -13.50 13.49 -2.12
N ILE A 200 -12.28 12.92 -2.15
CA ILE A 200 -11.09 13.55 -1.52
C ILE A 200 -10.85 14.93 -2.15
N VAL A 201 -10.89 15.01 -3.48
CA VAL A 201 -10.72 16.27 -4.21
C VAL A 201 -11.81 17.28 -3.84
N ASN A 202 -13.06 16.83 -3.74
CA ASN A 202 -14.18 17.69 -3.32
C ASN A 202 -14.03 18.21 -1.88
N ILE A 203 -13.61 17.34 -0.94
CA ILE A 203 -13.34 17.74 0.45
C ILE A 203 -12.24 18.81 0.46
N LEU A 204 -11.15 18.57 -0.27
CA LEU A 204 -10.04 19.51 -0.34
C LEU A 204 -10.47 20.89 -0.87
N LYS A 205 -11.22 20.94 -1.98
CA LYS A 205 -11.72 22.20 -2.58
C LYS A 205 -12.66 22.97 -1.66
N ASN A 206 -13.25 22.33 -0.66
CA ASN A 206 -14.13 22.96 0.34
C ASN A 206 -13.44 23.17 1.71
N THR A 207 -12.12 22.96 1.78
CA THR A 207 -11.35 23.11 3.02
C THR A 207 -10.41 24.32 2.90
N SER A 208 -10.44 25.21 3.89
CA SER A 208 -9.48 26.29 3.97
C SER A 208 -8.10 25.76 4.36
N LEU A 209 -7.08 26.10 3.59
CA LEU A 209 -5.69 25.74 3.84
C LEU A 209 -4.93 26.93 4.49
N GLU A 210 -4.84 26.92 5.80
CA GLU A 210 -4.09 27.93 6.56
C GLU A 210 -2.60 27.62 6.52
N GLN A 211 -1.79 28.52 5.96
CA GLN A 211 -0.34 28.38 5.79
C GLN A 211 0.45 28.68 7.07
N PRO A 212 1.58 28.01 7.33
CA PRO A 212 2.05 26.83 6.60
C PRO A 212 1.24 25.58 6.96
N PHE A 213 0.99 24.70 5.99
CA PHE A 213 0.22 23.48 6.23
C PHE A 213 0.96 22.21 5.83
N LEU A 214 0.60 21.10 6.50
CA LEU A 214 0.77 19.73 6.05
C LEU A 214 -0.57 19.22 5.57
N LEU A 215 -0.65 18.80 4.31
CA LEU A 215 -1.79 18.09 3.75
C LEU A 215 -1.36 16.66 3.40
N PHE A 216 -1.94 15.68 4.08
CA PHE A 216 -1.77 14.24 3.79
C PHE A 216 -3.00 13.70 3.09
N LEU A 217 -2.82 13.11 1.91
CA LEU A 217 -3.89 12.51 1.12
C LEU A 217 -3.53 11.06 0.80
N ASN A 218 -4.45 10.13 1.09
CA ASN A 218 -4.29 8.72 0.74
C ASN A 218 -5.43 8.25 -0.14
N PHE A 219 -5.09 7.74 -1.32
CA PHE A 219 -6.00 7.25 -2.36
C PHE A 219 -5.93 5.74 -2.47
N MET A 220 -7.07 5.10 -2.72
CA MET A 220 -7.23 3.64 -2.81
C MET A 220 -7.51 3.13 -4.23
N GLU A 221 -7.44 3.97 -5.25
CA GLU A 221 -7.83 3.61 -6.62
C GLU A 221 -7.04 2.41 -7.16
N ALA A 222 -5.71 2.38 -6.96
CA ALA A 222 -4.90 1.25 -7.41
C ALA A 222 -5.03 -0.01 -6.55
N HIS A 223 -5.67 0.09 -5.37
CA HIS A 223 -5.88 -1.05 -4.49
C HIS A 223 -6.99 -1.98 -5.01
N GLU A 224 -6.86 -3.28 -4.78
CA GLU A 224 -7.94 -4.24 -5.05
C GLU A 224 -9.25 -3.88 -4.30
N PRO A 225 -10.43 -4.26 -4.78
CA PRO A 225 -10.70 -5.23 -5.83
C PRO A 225 -10.68 -4.62 -7.23
N TYR A 226 -10.24 -5.40 -8.23
CA TYR A 226 -10.35 -5.05 -9.64
C TYR A 226 -11.59 -5.71 -10.26
N ARG A 227 -12.17 -5.10 -11.33
CA ARG A 227 -13.45 -5.51 -11.95
C ARG A 227 -13.52 -7.00 -12.26
N THR A 228 -12.49 -7.54 -12.91
CA THR A 228 -12.44 -8.95 -13.31
C THR A 228 -12.52 -9.88 -12.11
N LEU A 229 -11.74 -9.59 -11.06
CA LEU A 229 -11.71 -10.38 -9.83
C LEU A 229 -12.98 -10.18 -9.00
N TYR A 230 -13.51 -8.97 -8.95
CA TYR A 230 -14.74 -8.64 -8.28
C TYR A 230 -15.91 -9.44 -8.84
N ARG A 231 -16.03 -9.58 -10.15
CA ARG A 231 -17.08 -10.38 -10.81
C ARG A 231 -16.93 -11.88 -10.54
N LYS A 232 -15.72 -12.38 -10.38
CA LYS A 232 -15.43 -13.81 -10.09
C LYS A 232 -15.57 -14.20 -8.62
N ARG A 233 -15.66 -13.24 -7.68
CA ARG A 233 -15.73 -13.49 -6.22
C ARG A 233 -16.96 -14.24 -5.71
N LYS A 234 -17.96 -14.51 -6.54
CA LYS A 234 -19.26 -15.11 -6.14
C LYS A 234 -19.14 -16.38 -5.28
N LYS A 235 -18.01 -17.10 -5.37
CA LYS A 235 -17.74 -18.33 -4.62
C LYS A 235 -16.96 -18.11 -3.32
N TYR A 236 -16.32 -16.97 -3.14
CA TYR A 236 -15.38 -16.70 -2.05
C TYR A 236 -15.80 -15.46 -1.25
N ALA A 237 -15.46 -15.45 0.03
CA ALA A 237 -15.85 -14.36 0.93
C ALA A 237 -15.15 -13.02 0.62
N SER A 238 -13.95 -13.08 0.03
CA SER A 238 -13.20 -11.90 -0.40
C SER A 238 -12.42 -12.21 -1.68
N VAL A 239 -11.97 -11.15 -2.37
CA VAL A 239 -11.11 -11.28 -3.55
C VAL A 239 -9.77 -11.90 -3.17
N GLY A 240 -9.17 -11.49 -2.06
CA GLY A 240 -7.92 -12.07 -1.59
C GLY A 240 -7.99 -13.58 -1.33
N LEU A 241 -9.08 -14.06 -0.69
CA LEU A 241 -9.31 -15.51 -0.51
C LEU A 241 -9.48 -16.25 -1.85
N LEU A 242 -10.18 -15.65 -2.82
CA LEU A 242 -10.28 -16.21 -4.16
C LEU A 242 -8.91 -16.38 -4.80
N ILE A 243 -8.10 -15.35 -4.80
CA ILE A 243 -6.78 -15.35 -5.44
C ILE A 243 -5.84 -16.35 -4.77
N THR A 244 -5.79 -16.33 -3.43
CA THR A 244 -4.95 -17.28 -2.69
C THR A 244 -5.38 -18.73 -2.97
N ALA A 245 -6.69 -18.99 -3.04
CA ALA A 245 -7.18 -20.31 -3.40
C ALA A 245 -6.81 -20.72 -4.83
N LEU A 246 -6.93 -19.80 -5.80
CA LEU A 246 -6.53 -20.04 -7.20
C LEU A 246 -5.02 -20.30 -7.32
N TYR A 247 -4.20 -19.54 -6.60
CA TYR A 247 -2.75 -19.74 -6.51
C TYR A 247 -2.41 -21.12 -5.95
N LEU A 248 -3.00 -21.48 -4.81
CA LEU A 248 -2.76 -22.76 -4.15
C LEU A 248 -3.23 -23.96 -4.98
N GLU A 249 -4.33 -23.79 -5.75
CA GLU A 249 -4.87 -24.83 -6.63
C GLU A 249 -4.19 -24.89 -8.01
N GLY A 250 -3.33 -23.93 -8.34
CA GLY A 250 -2.67 -23.82 -9.66
C GLY A 250 -3.66 -23.52 -10.81
N LYS A 251 -4.79 -22.87 -10.51
CA LYS A 251 -5.87 -22.61 -11.47
C LYS A 251 -5.86 -21.23 -12.09
N LEU A 252 -4.73 -20.53 -12.04
CA LEU A 252 -4.55 -19.26 -12.73
C LEU A 252 -4.47 -19.49 -14.24
N ASN A 253 -5.30 -18.78 -15.01
CA ASN A 253 -5.26 -18.84 -16.47
C ASN A 253 -4.82 -17.48 -17.07
N SER A 254 -4.34 -17.52 -18.32
CA SER A 254 -3.81 -16.36 -19.04
C SER A 254 -4.83 -15.20 -19.17
N ASP A 255 -6.11 -15.55 -19.40
CA ASP A 255 -7.16 -14.53 -19.57
C ASP A 255 -7.45 -13.80 -18.26
N LEU A 256 -7.50 -14.55 -17.14
CA LEU A 256 -7.66 -13.94 -15.82
C LEU A 256 -6.53 -12.98 -15.50
N ILE A 257 -5.30 -13.37 -15.81
CA ILE A 257 -4.11 -12.54 -15.60
C ILE A 257 -4.19 -11.29 -16.49
N SER A 258 -4.41 -11.47 -17.79
CA SER A 258 -4.46 -10.37 -18.76
C SER A 258 -5.56 -9.35 -18.43
N ASP A 259 -6.77 -9.83 -18.10
CA ASP A 259 -7.89 -8.95 -17.78
C ASP A 259 -7.67 -8.20 -16.45
N THR A 260 -7.07 -8.87 -15.44
CA THR A 260 -6.74 -8.21 -14.17
C THR A 260 -5.67 -7.14 -14.34
N LEU A 261 -4.65 -7.38 -15.19
CA LEU A 261 -3.63 -6.39 -15.52
C LEU A 261 -4.25 -5.17 -16.21
N LYS A 262 -5.18 -5.36 -17.15
CA LYS A 262 -5.90 -4.26 -17.80
C LYS A 262 -6.71 -3.44 -16.78
N ASP A 263 -7.45 -4.11 -15.92
CA ASP A 263 -8.21 -3.44 -14.87
C ASP A 263 -7.30 -2.59 -13.99
N TYR A 264 -6.18 -3.16 -13.51
CA TYR A 264 -5.22 -2.44 -12.68
C TYR A 264 -4.66 -1.19 -13.36
N TYR A 265 -4.19 -1.31 -14.60
CA TYR A 265 -3.64 -0.15 -15.31
C TYR A 265 -4.69 0.90 -15.69
N ASN A 266 -5.98 0.53 -15.77
CA ASN A 266 -7.05 1.51 -15.91
C ASN A 266 -7.21 2.39 -14.66
N GLU A 267 -6.90 1.89 -13.46
CA GLU A 267 -6.94 2.69 -12.22
C GLU A 267 -5.92 3.84 -12.24
N SER A 268 -4.79 3.67 -12.92
CA SER A 268 -3.79 4.74 -13.08
C SER A 268 -4.35 5.98 -13.78
N PHE A 269 -5.34 5.84 -14.64
CA PHE A 269 -6.00 6.97 -15.30
C PHE A 269 -6.84 7.81 -14.33
N PHE A 270 -7.55 7.18 -13.40
CA PHE A 270 -8.30 7.90 -12.36
C PHE A 270 -7.35 8.65 -11.44
N ILE A 271 -6.26 8.01 -11.04
CA ILE A 271 -5.20 8.61 -10.22
C ILE A 271 -4.60 9.83 -10.91
N ASP A 272 -4.27 9.72 -12.20
CA ASP A 272 -3.72 10.81 -13.01
C ASP A 272 -4.64 12.04 -13.00
N ASN A 273 -5.95 11.83 -13.16
CA ASN A 273 -6.94 12.88 -13.12
C ASN A 273 -7.05 13.54 -11.74
N PHE A 274 -7.13 12.74 -10.65
CA PHE A 274 -7.30 13.30 -9.31
C PHE A 274 -6.09 14.10 -8.86
N VAL A 275 -4.88 13.61 -9.13
CA VAL A 275 -3.66 14.36 -8.80
C VAL A 275 -3.56 15.64 -9.65
N SER A 276 -3.97 15.58 -10.93
CA SER A 276 -4.08 16.77 -11.80
C SER A 276 -5.00 17.83 -11.19
N GLU A 277 -6.22 17.43 -10.76
CA GLU A 277 -7.17 18.35 -10.16
C GLU A 277 -6.68 18.97 -8.85
N ILE A 278 -5.98 18.19 -8.02
CA ILE A 278 -5.38 18.69 -6.78
C ILE A 278 -4.32 19.77 -7.10
N ILE A 279 -3.39 19.46 -8.02
CA ILE A 279 -2.33 20.39 -8.37
C ILE A 279 -2.89 21.65 -9.02
N GLN A 280 -3.91 21.52 -9.86
CA GLN A 280 -4.59 22.68 -10.44
C GLN A 280 -5.22 23.55 -9.36
N TYR A 281 -5.94 22.96 -8.40
CA TYR A 281 -6.53 23.68 -7.26
C TYR A 281 -5.46 24.43 -6.45
N ILE A 282 -4.33 23.80 -6.14
CA ILE A 282 -3.23 24.43 -5.39
C ILE A 282 -2.56 25.57 -6.19
N LYS A 283 -2.52 25.46 -7.53
CA LYS A 283 -2.07 26.56 -8.41
C LYS A 283 -3.07 27.73 -8.37
N GLU A 284 -4.36 27.46 -8.37
CA GLU A 284 -5.44 28.48 -8.26
C GLU A 284 -5.42 29.21 -6.92
N GLU A 285 -5.12 28.51 -5.82
CA GLU A 285 -4.90 29.09 -4.49
C GLU A 285 -3.61 29.93 -4.40
N GLY A 286 -2.75 29.93 -5.42
CA GLY A 286 -1.52 30.72 -5.50
C GLY A 286 -0.40 30.25 -4.59
N VAL A 287 -0.49 29.04 -4.02
CA VAL A 287 0.50 28.51 -3.07
C VAL A 287 1.44 27.46 -3.66
N PHE A 288 1.27 27.11 -4.94
CA PHE A 288 2.02 26.04 -5.61
C PHE A 288 3.53 26.24 -5.54
N ASP A 289 4.03 27.47 -5.80
CA ASP A 289 5.47 27.76 -5.83
C ASP A 289 6.14 27.54 -4.47
N ASN A 290 5.43 27.85 -3.37
CA ASN A 290 5.91 27.65 -1.99
C ASN A 290 5.47 26.34 -1.37
N THR A 291 5.18 25.31 -2.17
CA THR A 291 4.72 24.00 -1.69
C THR A 291 5.69 22.90 -2.10
N LEU A 292 6.07 22.07 -1.14
CA LEU A 292 6.68 20.75 -1.37
C LEU A 292 5.59 19.77 -1.70
N PHE A 293 5.58 19.26 -2.95
CA PHE A 293 4.68 18.16 -3.36
C PHE A 293 5.46 16.86 -3.39
N ILE A 294 4.93 15.86 -2.73
CA ILE A 294 5.44 14.49 -2.77
C ILE A 294 4.31 13.58 -3.20
N VAL A 295 4.51 12.86 -4.30
CA VAL A 295 3.60 11.83 -4.78
C VAL A 295 4.35 10.51 -4.79
N THR A 296 3.85 9.53 -4.04
CA THR A 296 4.45 8.20 -3.93
C THR A 296 3.38 7.15 -3.66
N SER A 297 3.79 5.89 -3.53
CA SER A 297 2.98 4.81 -2.99
C SER A 297 3.62 4.30 -1.71
N ASP A 298 2.82 3.77 -0.80
CA ASP A 298 3.30 3.09 0.40
C ASP A 298 3.92 1.71 0.07
N HIS A 299 3.37 1.01 -0.92
CA HIS A 299 3.88 -0.21 -1.56
C HIS A 299 3.17 -0.42 -2.90
N GLY A 300 3.57 -1.41 -3.66
CA GLY A 300 2.91 -1.84 -4.89
C GLY A 300 2.07 -3.11 -4.71
N GLN A 301 1.84 -3.82 -5.81
CA GLN A 301 0.96 -4.98 -5.92
C GLN A 301 1.56 -6.02 -6.86
N ALA A 302 1.68 -7.27 -6.42
CA ALA A 302 1.94 -8.37 -7.33
C ALA A 302 0.64 -8.70 -8.10
N LEU A 303 0.76 -8.79 -9.41
CA LEU A 303 -0.33 -9.07 -10.34
C LEU A 303 -0.03 -10.39 -11.08
N PHE A 304 0.19 -11.45 -10.27
CA PHE A 304 0.53 -12.81 -10.67
C PHE A 304 2.02 -13.05 -11.02
N GLU A 305 2.90 -12.09 -10.76
CA GLU A 305 4.34 -12.36 -10.82
C GLU A 305 4.70 -13.51 -9.88
N LYS A 306 5.54 -14.43 -10.37
CA LYS A 306 5.88 -15.70 -9.68
C LYS A 306 4.64 -16.48 -9.17
N GLY A 307 3.49 -16.29 -9.84
CA GLY A 307 2.22 -16.92 -9.50
C GLY A 307 1.50 -16.33 -8.30
N PHE A 308 2.00 -15.27 -7.67
CA PHE A 308 1.40 -14.60 -6.52
C PHE A 308 0.57 -13.40 -6.95
N PHE A 309 -0.56 -13.17 -6.26
CA PHE A 309 -1.35 -11.96 -6.38
C PHE A 309 -1.54 -11.34 -5.00
N GLY A 310 -1.35 -10.02 -4.91
CA GLY A 310 -1.52 -9.28 -3.67
C GLY A 310 -0.23 -8.63 -3.18
N HIS A 311 -0.23 -8.27 -1.92
CA HIS A 311 0.87 -7.60 -1.23
C HIS A 311 0.99 -8.14 0.20
N GLY A 312 1.92 -7.60 1.00
CA GLY A 312 2.01 -7.86 2.44
C GLY A 312 2.85 -9.08 2.83
N ILE A 313 3.33 -9.89 1.88
CA ILE A 313 4.07 -11.12 2.16
C ILE A 313 5.45 -11.11 1.52
N PHE A 314 5.48 -11.05 0.19
CA PHE A 314 6.72 -11.12 -0.59
C PHE A 314 7.32 -9.74 -0.83
N LEU A 315 8.64 -9.71 -0.98
CA LEU A 315 9.40 -8.50 -1.30
C LEU A 315 9.78 -8.48 -2.80
N TYR A 316 8.79 -8.72 -3.68
CA TYR A 316 8.98 -8.62 -5.13
C TYR A 316 9.14 -7.15 -5.53
N ASP A 317 9.85 -6.88 -6.65
CA ASP A 317 10.02 -5.50 -7.13
C ASP A 317 8.68 -4.81 -7.34
N GLU A 318 7.70 -5.54 -7.87
CA GLU A 318 6.35 -5.06 -8.13
C GLU A 318 5.61 -4.63 -6.86
N ILE A 319 6.11 -5.03 -5.67
CA ILE A 319 5.53 -4.68 -4.37
C ILE A 319 6.35 -3.60 -3.67
N ILE A 320 7.69 -3.63 -3.77
CA ILE A 320 8.53 -2.73 -2.98
C ILE A 320 9.26 -1.66 -3.79
N GLU A 321 9.30 -1.73 -5.13
CA GLU A 321 9.71 -0.60 -5.96
C GLU A 321 8.50 0.28 -6.27
N VAL A 322 8.49 1.49 -5.71
CA VAL A 322 7.35 2.41 -5.77
C VAL A 322 7.69 3.65 -6.63
N PRO A 323 6.68 4.34 -7.18
CA PRO A 323 6.92 5.64 -7.77
C PRO A 323 7.26 6.66 -6.68
N LEU A 324 8.15 7.59 -6.98
CA LEU A 324 8.44 8.74 -6.14
C LEU A 324 8.70 9.97 -7.01
N ILE A 325 7.81 10.96 -6.90
CA ILE A 325 7.87 12.22 -7.63
C ILE A 325 7.83 13.35 -6.62
N ILE A 326 8.83 14.24 -6.65
CA ILE A 326 8.95 15.36 -5.71
C ILE A 326 9.11 16.68 -6.48
N LYS A 327 8.14 17.58 -6.31
CA LYS A 327 8.28 18.98 -6.73
C LYS A 327 8.70 19.79 -5.51
N TYR A 328 9.90 20.35 -5.56
CA TYR A 328 10.45 21.18 -4.48
C TYR A 328 9.86 22.60 -4.51
N PRO A 329 9.79 23.28 -3.35
CA PRO A 329 9.46 24.71 -3.33
C PRO A 329 10.49 25.51 -4.13
N LYS A 330 10.09 26.62 -4.76
CA LYS A 330 10.89 27.39 -5.72
C LYS A 330 12.28 27.80 -5.21
N ASN A 331 12.40 28.06 -3.92
CA ASN A 331 13.65 28.54 -3.32
C ASN A 331 14.55 27.42 -2.79
N TYR A 332 14.18 26.15 -3.00
CA TYR A 332 14.94 24.98 -2.53
C TYR A 332 15.64 24.29 -3.69
N ARG A 333 16.82 23.75 -3.39
CA ARG A 333 17.58 22.97 -4.38
C ARG A 333 17.02 21.54 -4.42
N PRO A 334 16.53 21.07 -5.60
CA PRO A 334 16.10 19.69 -5.74
C PRO A 334 17.27 18.71 -5.56
N ILE A 335 17.04 17.61 -4.82
CA ILE A 335 17.90 16.44 -4.84
C ILE A 335 17.72 15.76 -6.20
N LYS A 336 18.79 15.66 -6.99
CA LYS A 336 18.75 14.99 -8.30
C LYS A 336 18.77 13.48 -8.14
N ASP A 337 17.99 12.78 -8.97
CA ASP A 337 18.03 11.33 -9.03
C ASP A 337 19.43 10.82 -9.42
N ASP A 338 19.99 9.95 -8.60
CA ASP A 338 21.19 9.18 -8.89
C ASP A 338 20.79 7.71 -9.11
N GLU A 339 20.82 7.27 -10.37
CA GLU A 339 20.42 5.92 -10.76
C GLU A 339 21.26 4.79 -10.09
N LYS A 340 22.35 5.13 -9.44
CA LYS A 340 23.19 4.16 -8.69
C LYS A 340 22.79 4.03 -7.23
N LYS A 341 21.99 4.98 -6.73
CA LYS A 341 21.53 5.04 -5.34
C LYS A 341 20.05 4.68 -5.23
N TYR A 342 19.61 4.55 -4.00
CA TYR A 342 18.22 4.21 -3.64
C TYR A 342 17.64 5.26 -2.72
N PHE A 343 16.41 5.67 -2.98
CA PHE A 343 15.62 6.49 -2.08
C PHE A 343 14.66 5.59 -1.30
N ASN A 344 14.89 5.34 -0.01
CA ASN A 344 13.89 4.66 0.79
C ASN A 344 12.80 5.65 1.21
N ILE A 345 11.51 5.34 0.95
CA ILE A 345 10.44 6.30 1.24
C ILE A 345 10.30 6.64 2.73
N LYS A 346 10.85 5.85 3.66
CA LYS A 346 10.95 6.25 5.07
C LYS A 346 11.76 7.54 5.27
N ASP A 347 12.72 7.80 4.38
CA ASP A 347 13.59 9.00 4.47
C ASP A 347 12.85 10.29 4.04
N LEU A 348 11.58 10.17 3.59
CA LEU A 348 10.67 11.32 3.41
C LEU A 348 10.47 12.11 4.72
N PHE A 349 10.51 11.44 5.88
CA PHE A 349 10.46 12.14 7.17
C PHE A 349 11.59 13.16 7.29
N GLY A 350 12.84 12.76 7.05
CA GLY A 350 14.01 13.66 7.11
C GLY A 350 13.94 14.77 6.06
N LEU A 351 13.59 14.42 4.82
CA LEU A 351 13.43 15.41 3.74
C LEU A 351 12.42 16.51 4.10
N ILE A 352 11.25 16.12 4.61
CA ILE A 352 10.20 17.07 5.00
C ILE A 352 10.66 17.90 6.21
N ASP A 353 11.31 17.26 7.18
CA ASP A 353 11.80 17.95 8.39
C ASP A 353 12.81 19.05 8.06
N GLU A 354 13.84 18.76 7.25
CA GLU A 354 14.85 19.72 6.81
C GLU A 354 14.24 20.88 6.01
N ILE A 355 13.38 20.58 5.03
CA ILE A 355 12.72 21.61 4.22
C ILE A 355 11.84 22.52 5.08
N THR A 356 11.13 21.94 6.06
CA THR A 356 10.26 22.75 6.97
C THR A 356 11.03 23.55 8.01
N ASP A 357 12.31 23.23 8.26
CA ASP A 357 13.25 24.06 9.02
C ASP A 357 13.87 25.19 8.18
N GLY A 358 13.60 25.21 6.88
CA GLY A 358 14.14 26.23 5.96
C GLY A 358 15.52 25.87 5.40
N GLU A 359 15.91 24.61 5.52
CA GLU A 359 17.19 24.09 5.07
C GLU A 359 17.07 23.47 3.67
N ASN A 360 18.12 23.55 2.87
CA ASN A 360 18.20 22.73 1.67
C ASN A 360 18.46 21.29 2.10
N PRO A 361 17.66 20.34 1.62
CA PRO A 361 17.77 18.97 2.10
C PRO A 361 19.11 18.35 1.70
N GLU A 362 19.66 17.53 2.59
CA GLU A 362 20.75 16.63 2.26
C GLU A 362 20.30 15.55 1.27
N ASP A 363 21.27 14.89 0.61
CA ASP A 363 20.94 13.77 -0.29
C ASP A 363 20.38 12.59 0.50
N MET A 364 19.07 12.36 0.39
CA MET A 364 18.37 11.24 1.04
C MET A 364 18.62 9.89 0.37
N GLN A 365 19.22 9.89 -0.84
CA GLN A 365 19.55 8.67 -1.56
C GLN A 365 20.82 8.03 -0.97
N LYS A 366 20.79 6.72 -0.83
CA LYS A 366 21.87 5.92 -0.24
C LYS A 366 22.34 4.83 -1.18
N ASP A 367 23.59 4.39 -1.01
CA ASP A 367 24.15 3.27 -1.77
C ASP A 367 23.48 1.92 -1.44
N ILE A 368 22.72 1.91 -0.33
CA ILE A 368 22.03 0.73 0.17
C ILE A 368 20.61 1.05 0.64
N SER A 369 19.67 0.14 0.40
CA SER A 369 18.30 0.24 0.90
C SER A 369 17.78 -1.12 1.33
N PHE A 370 16.86 -1.13 2.31
CA PHE A 370 16.26 -2.33 2.86
C PHE A 370 14.74 -2.30 2.74
N SER A 371 14.14 -3.50 2.75
CA SER A 371 12.70 -3.69 2.93
C SER A 371 12.46 -4.92 3.78
N GLU A 372 11.42 -4.89 4.62
CA GLU A 372 11.10 -5.93 5.59
C GLU A 372 9.66 -6.40 5.47
N SER A 373 9.46 -7.71 5.50
CA SER A 373 8.17 -8.37 5.67
C SER A 373 8.20 -9.24 6.92
N PHE A 374 7.17 -9.17 7.73
CA PHE A 374 7.03 -10.03 8.92
C PHE A 374 6.16 -11.27 8.66
N GLY A 375 5.73 -11.45 7.41
CA GLY A 375 5.22 -12.70 6.85
C GLY A 375 3.79 -13.07 7.18
N SER A 376 3.10 -12.33 8.05
CA SER A 376 1.71 -12.62 8.41
C SER A 376 0.78 -11.54 7.87
N ASN A 377 -0.24 -11.93 7.10
CA ASN A 377 -1.37 -11.07 6.83
C ASN A 377 -2.70 -11.78 7.16
N VAL A 378 -3.78 -11.00 7.24
CA VAL A 378 -5.14 -11.49 7.59
C VAL A 378 -5.63 -12.59 6.63
N GLN A 379 -5.22 -12.54 5.37
CA GLN A 379 -5.68 -13.47 4.34
C GLN A 379 -5.12 -14.88 4.56
N VAL A 380 -3.88 -14.97 5.01
CA VAL A 380 -3.23 -16.27 5.27
C VAL A 380 -3.78 -16.93 6.53
N SER A 381 -4.05 -16.15 7.59
CA SER A 381 -4.64 -16.68 8.81
C SER A 381 -6.05 -17.27 8.60
N ALA A 382 -6.82 -16.70 7.69
CA ALA A 382 -8.15 -17.23 7.33
C ALA A 382 -8.08 -18.56 6.54
N LEU A 383 -6.95 -18.87 5.92
CA LEU A 383 -6.73 -20.10 5.15
C LEU A 383 -6.20 -21.27 5.98
N SER A 384 -5.68 -21.01 7.18
CA SER A 384 -5.15 -22.04 8.08
C SER A 384 -6.20 -23.11 8.48
N VAL A 385 -7.48 -22.88 8.16
CA VAL A 385 -8.61 -23.78 8.40
C VAL A 385 -8.79 -24.80 7.24
N LEU A 386 -8.06 -24.67 6.12
CA LEU A 386 -8.50 -25.26 4.85
C LEU A 386 -7.91 -26.61 4.44
N ASN A 387 -6.77 -27.07 4.89
CA ASN A 387 -6.27 -28.43 4.54
C ASN A 387 -4.81 -28.66 4.94
N GLU A 388 -4.44 -29.86 5.43
CA GLU A 388 -3.06 -30.23 5.78
C GLU A 388 -2.08 -30.19 4.58
N ARG A 389 -2.56 -30.52 3.36
CA ARG A 389 -1.74 -30.45 2.14
C ARG A 389 -1.29 -29.02 1.79
N LEU A 390 -1.98 -28.01 2.30
CA LEU A 390 -1.66 -26.59 2.09
C LEU A 390 -0.77 -26.03 3.20
N LYS A 391 -0.55 -26.77 4.28
CA LYS A 391 0.14 -26.29 5.47
C LYS A 391 1.60 -25.89 5.19
N SER A 392 2.34 -26.68 4.41
CA SER A 392 3.72 -26.36 4.03
C SER A 392 3.80 -25.08 3.18
N LYS A 393 2.87 -24.92 2.23
CA LYS A 393 2.78 -23.68 1.42
C LYS A 393 2.34 -22.49 2.25
N LEU A 394 1.50 -22.67 3.27
CA LEU A 394 1.12 -21.64 4.21
C LEU A 394 2.31 -21.21 5.10
N GLU A 395 3.13 -22.15 5.54
CA GLU A 395 4.35 -21.88 6.30
C GLU A 395 5.35 -21.05 5.48
N GLU A 396 5.48 -21.32 4.19
CA GLU A 396 6.26 -20.50 3.26
C GLU A 396 5.68 -19.08 3.12
N LEU A 397 4.36 -18.94 2.99
CA LEU A 397 3.70 -17.64 2.87
C LEU A 397 3.86 -16.76 4.13
N VAL A 398 3.90 -17.34 5.33
CA VAL A 398 4.00 -16.60 6.59
C VAL A 398 5.43 -16.33 7.06
N ALA A 399 6.44 -16.78 6.31
CA ALA A 399 7.84 -16.55 6.70
C ALA A 399 8.20 -15.05 6.64
N PRO A 400 8.89 -14.50 7.64
CA PRO A 400 9.44 -13.15 7.56
C PRO A 400 10.55 -13.11 6.50
N ARG A 401 10.65 -11.96 5.82
CA ARG A 401 11.63 -11.74 4.74
C ARG A 401 12.33 -10.41 4.93
N LYS A 402 13.60 -10.37 4.52
CA LYS A 402 14.34 -9.12 4.40
C LYS A 402 14.97 -9.04 3.01
N ALA A 403 14.87 -7.85 2.43
CA ALA A 403 15.52 -7.52 1.18
C ALA A 403 16.58 -6.46 1.40
N VAL A 404 17.69 -6.56 0.69
CA VAL A 404 18.70 -5.52 0.59
C VAL A 404 18.97 -5.22 -0.88
N TYR A 405 19.10 -3.95 -1.20
CA TYR A 405 19.53 -3.43 -2.48
C TYR A 405 20.90 -2.77 -2.32
N LYS A 406 21.85 -3.13 -3.17
CA LYS A 406 23.23 -2.57 -3.18
C LYS A 406 23.86 -2.70 -4.56
N LYS A 407 24.46 -1.63 -5.08
CA LYS A 407 25.22 -1.65 -6.37
C LYS A 407 24.41 -2.24 -7.56
N GLY A 408 23.11 -2.02 -7.59
CA GLY A 408 22.20 -2.59 -8.62
C GLY A 408 21.80 -4.05 -8.39
N TYR A 409 22.26 -4.67 -7.32
CA TYR A 409 21.84 -6.01 -6.89
C TYR A 409 20.71 -5.94 -5.88
N LYS A 410 19.90 -6.99 -5.86
CA LYS A 410 18.89 -7.27 -4.84
C LYS A 410 19.11 -8.68 -4.28
N LEU A 411 19.09 -8.80 -2.97
CA LEU A 411 19.10 -10.06 -2.25
C LEU A 411 17.85 -10.13 -1.35
N VAL A 412 17.09 -11.22 -1.45
CA VAL A 412 15.95 -11.51 -0.55
C VAL A 412 16.20 -12.82 0.17
N VAL A 413 16.05 -12.79 1.48
CA VAL A 413 16.29 -13.95 2.36
C VAL A 413 15.04 -14.27 3.16
N ASN A 414 14.69 -15.56 3.23
CA ASN A 414 13.67 -16.12 4.09
C ASN A 414 14.20 -16.28 5.53
N GLY A 415 13.58 -15.61 6.49
CA GLY A 415 14.08 -15.56 7.85
C GLY A 415 13.84 -16.83 8.70
N ILE A 416 13.03 -17.78 8.24
CA ILE A 416 12.80 -19.06 8.90
C ILE A 416 13.80 -20.10 8.44
N SER A 417 13.91 -20.31 7.12
CA SER A 417 14.80 -21.30 6.53
C SER A 417 16.26 -20.81 6.43
N GLY A 418 16.44 -19.51 6.19
CA GLY A 418 17.72 -18.90 5.81
C GLY A 418 18.01 -19.03 4.31
N ASP A 419 17.01 -19.45 3.51
CA ASP A 419 17.20 -19.62 2.08
C ASP A 419 17.21 -18.26 1.35
N VAL A 420 17.99 -18.22 0.28
CA VAL A 420 17.97 -17.12 -0.68
C VAL A 420 16.79 -17.32 -1.61
N GLU A 421 15.77 -16.45 -1.48
CA GLU A 421 14.58 -16.48 -2.35
C GLU A 421 14.81 -15.72 -3.66
N GLU A 422 15.68 -14.70 -3.63
CA GLU A 422 16.03 -13.91 -4.81
C GLU A 422 17.44 -13.35 -4.67
N PHE A 423 18.26 -13.54 -5.70
CA PHE A 423 19.52 -12.82 -5.88
C PHE A 423 19.64 -12.44 -7.36
N LYS A 424 19.66 -11.14 -7.64
CA LYS A 424 19.65 -10.63 -9.01
C LYS A 424 20.40 -9.32 -9.15
N LYS A 425 20.77 -8.98 -10.40
CA LYS A 425 21.25 -7.65 -10.81
C LYS A 425 20.28 -7.06 -11.82
N GLY A 426 19.64 -5.96 -11.48
CA GLY A 426 18.48 -5.45 -12.24
C GLY A 426 17.41 -6.53 -12.36
N LYS A 427 17.06 -6.94 -13.59
CA LYS A 427 16.04 -7.99 -13.86
C LYS A 427 16.63 -9.39 -14.08
N ILE A 428 17.96 -9.56 -13.97
CA ILE A 428 18.66 -10.80 -14.30
C ILE A 428 19.02 -11.54 -13.02
N ASN A 429 18.46 -12.74 -12.83
CA ASN A 429 18.85 -13.62 -11.74
C ASN A 429 20.34 -14.00 -11.85
N LYS A 430 21.01 -14.07 -10.71
CA LYS A 430 22.42 -14.38 -10.57
C LYS A 430 22.63 -15.60 -9.67
N ASP A 431 23.69 -16.37 -9.92
CA ASP A 431 24.13 -17.38 -8.98
C ASP A 431 25.03 -16.70 -7.93
N PRO A 432 24.71 -16.82 -6.63
CA PRO A 432 25.57 -16.30 -5.58
C PRO A 432 27.02 -16.77 -5.67
N LYS A 433 27.27 -18.00 -6.21
CA LYS A 433 28.62 -18.55 -6.38
C LYS A 433 29.45 -17.80 -7.40
N ASP A 434 28.83 -17.23 -8.41
CA ASP A 434 29.53 -16.46 -9.45
C ASP A 434 29.83 -15.01 -9.00
N GLU A 435 29.10 -14.50 -8.02
CA GLU A 435 29.13 -13.12 -7.54
C GLU A 435 29.40 -13.05 -6.01
N LYS A 436 30.35 -13.88 -5.52
CA LYS A 436 30.58 -14.12 -4.08
C LYS A 436 30.86 -12.84 -3.27
N GLU A 437 31.67 -11.94 -3.83
CA GLU A 437 32.07 -10.71 -3.13
C GLU A 437 30.85 -9.86 -2.79
N ILE A 438 30.02 -9.49 -3.78
CA ILE A 438 28.84 -8.67 -3.57
C ILE A 438 27.77 -9.42 -2.77
N PHE A 439 27.63 -10.74 -2.97
CA PHE A 439 26.71 -11.55 -2.19
C PHE A 439 27.06 -11.52 -0.70
N ASN A 440 28.34 -11.73 -0.34
CA ASN A 440 28.80 -11.67 1.04
C ASN A 440 28.71 -10.26 1.64
N GLU A 441 29.03 -9.20 0.86
CA GLU A 441 28.76 -7.81 1.29
C GLU A 441 27.28 -7.62 1.67
N MET A 442 26.36 -8.05 0.82
CA MET A 442 24.93 -7.89 1.07
C MET A 442 24.43 -8.72 2.27
N LEU A 443 25.01 -9.89 2.50
CA LEU A 443 24.74 -10.68 3.72
C LEU A 443 25.22 -9.97 4.99
N ASP A 444 26.40 -9.35 4.95
CA ASP A 444 26.90 -8.57 6.08
C ASP A 444 25.98 -7.40 6.41
N GLU A 445 25.47 -6.69 5.38
CA GLU A 445 24.48 -5.61 5.58
C GLU A 445 23.20 -6.15 6.21
N LEU A 446 22.67 -7.29 5.75
CA LEU A 446 21.51 -7.94 6.36
C LEU A 446 21.81 -8.42 7.79
N TYR A 447 23.03 -8.87 8.07
CA TYR A 447 23.42 -9.26 9.43
C TYR A 447 23.35 -8.09 10.40
N PHE A 448 23.81 -6.92 10.02
CA PHE A 448 23.68 -5.69 10.84
C PHE A 448 22.24 -5.18 10.91
N PHE A 449 21.50 -5.31 9.82
CA PHE A 449 20.11 -4.82 9.72
C PHE A 449 19.08 -5.72 10.43
N LYS A 450 19.36 -7.01 10.67
CA LYS A 450 18.37 -7.97 11.21
C LYS A 450 17.79 -7.62 12.58
N GLY A 451 18.45 -6.70 13.33
CA GLY A 451 18.01 -6.30 14.66
C GLY A 451 18.10 -7.42 15.71
N LYS A 452 17.20 -7.37 16.71
CA LYS A 452 17.12 -8.37 17.80
C LYS A 452 16.28 -9.60 17.45
N GLU A 453 15.69 -9.65 16.26
CA GLU A 453 14.80 -10.74 15.84
C GLU A 453 15.56 -12.04 15.53
N LYS A 454 14.88 -13.17 15.76
CA LYS A 454 15.36 -14.49 15.34
C LYS A 454 15.17 -14.64 13.82
N PHE A 455 16.08 -14.06 13.05
CA PHE A 455 16.10 -14.12 11.59
C PHE A 455 17.31 -14.94 11.15
N LYS A 456 17.08 -16.04 10.41
CA LYS A 456 18.16 -16.86 9.85
C LYS A 456 18.71 -16.22 8.60
N LEU A 457 20.03 -16.29 8.44
CA LEU A 457 20.73 -15.87 7.23
C LEU A 457 21.41 -17.08 6.60
N PRO A 458 21.62 -17.10 5.27
CA PRO A 458 22.40 -18.12 4.60
C PRO A 458 23.87 -18.06 5.03
N GLN A 459 24.61 -19.14 4.77
CA GLN A 459 26.06 -19.16 4.98
C GLN A 459 26.77 -18.28 3.95
N ARG A 460 27.86 -17.66 4.36
CA ARG A 460 28.78 -16.97 3.45
C ARG A 460 29.41 -17.97 2.47
N LEU A 461 29.67 -17.53 1.25
CA LEU A 461 30.27 -18.34 0.19
C LEU A 461 31.78 -18.12 0.07
#